data_e2f7f67b2531a36f87c046fd9910f8f6
#
_entry.id   e2f7f67b2531a36f87c046fd9910f8f6
#
_cell.length_a   1.000
_cell.length_b   1.000
_cell.length_c   1.000
_cell.angle_alpha   90.00
_cell.angle_beta   90.00
_cell.angle_gamma   90.00
#
_symmetry.space_group_name_H-M   'P 1'
#
loop_
_entity.id
_entity.type
_entity.pdbx_description
1 polymer ?
#
loop_
_entity_poly.entity_id
_entity_poly.type
_entity_poly.pdbx_seq_one_letter_code
_entity_poly.pdbx_strand_id
1 'polypeptide(L)'
;MGRGRHALALARAGFKTFGVDSRLDAVRDAVRTLAGEGLALRAWCADLTQMPLPPARFDLIVVTRYLQRDLFPSLREALAPAGVILYETFTVAQRALGRGPTSPDHLLEPGELRNRFDGFEVLFYEETTEPDAVARIAARRGSA
;
A
#
# COMPACT_ATOMS: atom_id res chain seq x y z
N MET A 1 -7.00 2.00 2.02
CA MET A 1 -7.52 0.75 2.61
C MET A 1 -8.81 0.29 1.92
N GLY A 2 -9.64 1.20 1.49
CA GLY A 2 -10.93 0.89 0.89
C GLY A 2 -11.85 0.11 1.84
N ARG A 3 -12.60 -0.84 1.29
CA ARG A 3 -13.54 -1.65 2.08
C ARG A 3 -12.90 -2.79 2.87
N GLY A 4 -11.57 -2.87 2.92
CA GLY A 4 -10.85 -3.79 3.78
C GLY A 4 -10.54 -5.16 3.20
N ARG A 5 -10.57 -5.34 1.87
CA ARG A 5 -10.28 -6.63 1.23
C ARG A 5 -8.90 -7.18 1.63
N HIS A 6 -7.88 -6.34 1.56
CA HIS A 6 -6.53 -6.75 1.96
C HIS A 6 -6.38 -6.87 3.47
N ALA A 7 -7.03 -5.98 4.24
CA ALA A 7 -7.05 -6.07 5.70
C ALA A 7 -7.68 -7.39 6.16
N LEU A 8 -8.75 -7.83 5.52
CA LEU A 8 -9.39 -9.12 5.80
C LEU A 8 -8.44 -10.29 5.53
N ALA A 9 -7.76 -10.29 4.39
CA ALA A 9 -6.80 -11.34 4.05
C ALA A 9 -5.65 -11.41 5.06
N LEU A 10 -5.12 -10.26 5.48
CA LEU A 10 -4.05 -10.19 6.48
C LEU A 10 -4.53 -10.69 7.86
N ALA A 11 -5.72 -10.28 8.28
CA ALA A 11 -6.27 -10.71 9.57
C ALA A 11 -6.55 -12.23 9.60
N ARG A 12 -7.07 -12.79 8.49
CA ARG A 12 -7.25 -14.24 8.34
C ARG A 12 -5.92 -15.00 8.42
N ALA A 13 -4.84 -14.39 7.91
CA ALA A 13 -3.50 -14.97 7.98
C ALA A 13 -2.84 -14.84 9.36
N GLY A 14 -3.52 -14.23 10.33
CA GLY A 14 -3.03 -14.11 11.72
C GLY A 14 -2.25 -12.83 12.01
N PHE A 15 -2.17 -11.88 11.07
CA PHE A 15 -1.53 -10.60 11.35
C PHE A 15 -2.38 -9.73 12.27
N LYS A 16 -1.72 -9.06 13.20
CA LYS A 16 -2.31 -7.94 13.94
C LYS A 16 -2.47 -6.77 12.97
N THR A 17 -3.68 -6.58 12.47
CA THR A 17 -3.92 -5.76 11.29
C THR A 17 -4.35 -4.34 11.66
N PHE A 18 -3.72 -3.37 11.00
CA PHE A 18 -4.03 -1.94 11.06
C PHE A 18 -4.50 -1.48 9.69
N GLY A 19 -5.36 -0.49 9.65
CA GLY A 19 -5.83 0.09 8.41
C GLY A 19 -6.02 1.60 8.54
N VAL A 20 -5.72 2.33 7.48
CA VAL A 20 -5.94 3.77 7.39
C VAL A 20 -6.59 4.13 6.07
N ASP A 21 -7.54 5.05 6.11
CA ASP A 21 -8.17 5.64 4.95
C ASP A 21 -8.61 7.06 5.29
N SER A 22 -8.63 7.95 4.31
CA SER A 22 -9.12 9.31 4.51
C SER A 22 -10.65 9.38 4.57
N ARG A 23 -11.32 8.32 4.14
CA ARG A 23 -12.79 8.23 4.11
C ARG A 23 -13.30 7.42 5.30
N LEU A 24 -14.08 8.08 6.16
CA LEU A 24 -14.62 7.45 7.35
C LEU A 24 -15.59 6.29 7.05
N ASP A 25 -16.38 6.39 5.97
CA ASP A 25 -17.26 5.32 5.53
C ASP A 25 -16.48 4.06 5.15
N ALA A 26 -15.36 4.20 4.44
CA ALA A 26 -14.49 3.09 4.11
C ALA A 26 -13.90 2.42 5.36
N VAL A 27 -13.47 3.22 6.33
CA VAL A 27 -12.96 2.70 7.63
C VAL A 27 -14.04 1.91 8.35
N ARG A 28 -15.25 2.45 8.44
CA ARG A 28 -16.39 1.77 9.09
C ARG A 28 -16.76 0.46 8.41
N ASP A 29 -16.81 0.46 7.08
CA ASP A 29 -17.13 -0.75 6.31
C ASP A 29 -16.08 -1.83 6.50
N ALA A 30 -14.80 -1.48 6.48
CA ALA A 30 -13.71 -2.41 6.71
C ALA A 30 -13.79 -3.04 8.12
N VAL A 31 -14.02 -2.22 9.16
CA VAL A 31 -14.16 -2.70 10.54
C VAL A 31 -15.33 -3.68 10.66
N ARG A 32 -16.48 -3.35 10.06
CA ARG A 32 -17.67 -4.22 10.06
C ARG A 32 -17.42 -5.53 9.33
N THR A 33 -16.74 -5.48 8.19
CA THR A 33 -16.42 -6.66 7.40
C THR A 33 -15.57 -7.65 8.21
N LEU A 34 -14.54 -7.18 8.90
CA LEU A 34 -13.70 -8.04 9.72
C LEU A 34 -14.46 -8.53 10.96
N ALA A 35 -15.21 -7.66 11.61
CA ALA A 35 -16.01 -8.02 12.80
C ALA A 35 -17.05 -9.12 12.48
N GLY A 36 -17.62 -9.11 11.29
CA GLY A 36 -18.55 -10.15 10.82
C GLY A 36 -17.92 -11.56 10.75
N GLU A 37 -16.61 -11.64 10.69
CA GLU A 37 -15.85 -12.91 10.72
C GLU A 37 -15.14 -13.15 12.07
N GLY A 38 -15.47 -12.37 13.09
CA GLY A 38 -14.83 -12.47 14.40
C GLY A 38 -13.38 -11.98 14.41
N LEU A 39 -12.98 -11.17 13.43
CA LEU A 39 -11.62 -10.64 13.30
C LEU A 39 -11.57 -9.17 13.71
N ALA A 40 -10.43 -8.72 14.22
CA ALA A 40 -10.22 -7.36 14.65
C ALA A 40 -9.41 -6.56 13.62
N LEU A 41 -9.85 -5.35 13.34
CA LEU A 41 -9.12 -4.35 12.58
C LEU A 41 -8.93 -3.10 13.45
N ARG A 42 -7.70 -2.72 13.68
CA ARG A 42 -7.36 -1.43 14.28
C ARG A 42 -7.26 -0.40 13.17
N ALA A 43 -8.31 0.37 12.99
CA ALA A 43 -8.42 1.30 11.87
C ALA A 43 -8.57 2.74 12.37
N TRP A 44 -8.04 3.67 11.60
CA TRP A 44 -8.25 5.09 11.84
C TRP A 44 -8.50 5.84 10.53
N CYS A 45 -9.24 6.93 10.65
CA CYS A 45 -9.50 7.84 9.56
C CYS A 45 -8.45 8.95 9.60
N ALA A 46 -7.60 9.05 8.59
CA ALA A 46 -6.56 10.06 8.52
C ALA A 46 -6.19 10.36 7.08
N ASP A 47 -5.80 11.61 6.86
CA ASP A 47 -5.13 12.04 5.64
C ASP A 47 -3.62 11.89 5.85
N LEU A 48 -3.00 10.95 5.16
CA LEU A 48 -1.57 10.66 5.27
C LEU A 48 -0.69 11.79 4.71
N THR A 49 -1.27 12.78 4.00
CA THR A 49 -0.56 14.00 3.64
C THR A 49 -0.27 14.88 4.84
N GLN A 50 -1.08 14.74 5.90
CA GLN A 50 -1.03 15.56 7.11
C GLN A 50 -0.49 14.82 8.33
N MET A 51 -0.57 13.49 8.34
CA MET A 51 -0.20 12.66 9.48
C MET A 51 0.84 11.62 9.05
N PRO A 52 2.10 11.75 9.50
CA PRO A 52 3.13 10.77 9.21
C PRO A 52 2.83 9.44 9.92
N LEU A 53 3.29 8.35 9.31
CA LEU A 53 3.24 7.04 9.93
C LEU A 53 4.29 6.92 11.04
N PRO A 54 4.00 6.17 12.11
CA PRO A 54 4.99 5.95 13.16
C PRO A 54 6.19 5.15 12.64
N PRO A 55 7.43 5.56 12.99
CA PRO A 55 8.63 4.89 12.48
C PRO A 55 8.83 3.50 13.09
N ALA A 56 9.43 2.60 12.32
CA ALA A 56 9.82 1.25 12.73
C ALA A 56 8.70 0.45 13.41
N ARG A 57 7.47 0.61 12.95
CA ARG A 57 6.28 0.06 13.62
C ARG A 57 5.72 -1.20 12.96
N PHE A 58 5.90 -1.35 11.65
CA PHE A 58 5.20 -2.38 10.90
C PHE A 58 6.15 -3.41 10.31
N ASP A 59 5.83 -4.70 10.49
CA ASP A 59 6.56 -5.81 9.88
C ASP A 59 6.16 -6.00 8.42
N LEU A 60 4.94 -5.59 8.07
CA LEU A 60 4.40 -5.64 6.72
C LEU A 60 3.54 -4.41 6.46
N ILE A 61 3.79 -3.76 5.34
CA ILE A 61 2.94 -2.69 4.82
C ILE A 61 2.41 -3.12 3.45
N VAL A 62 1.11 -2.95 3.22
CA VAL A 62 0.47 -3.22 1.93
C VAL A 62 -0.18 -1.93 1.43
N VAL A 63 0.20 -1.51 0.23
CA VAL A 63 -0.36 -0.34 -0.45
C VAL A 63 -0.86 -0.78 -1.84
N THR A 64 -2.13 -0.54 -2.13
CA THR A 64 -2.72 -0.88 -3.41
C THR A 64 -3.54 0.27 -3.96
N ARG A 65 -3.35 0.54 -5.25
CA ARG A 65 -4.13 1.54 -6.00
C ARG A 65 -4.13 2.92 -5.35
N TYR A 66 -2.98 3.30 -4.79
CA TYR A 66 -2.77 4.59 -4.15
C TYR A 66 -1.38 5.10 -4.47
N LEU A 67 -1.27 6.34 -4.93
CA LEU A 67 0.02 6.99 -5.19
C LEU A 67 0.02 8.38 -4.59
N GLN A 68 0.93 8.58 -3.66
CA GLN A 68 1.27 9.86 -3.07
C GLN A 68 2.78 9.86 -2.88
N ARG A 69 3.48 10.60 -3.74
CA ARG A 69 4.95 10.55 -3.78
C ARG A 69 5.61 11.03 -2.50
N ASP A 70 5.01 12.00 -1.83
CA ASP A 70 5.51 12.52 -0.54
C ASP A 70 5.48 11.48 0.57
N LEU A 71 4.70 10.41 0.41
CA LEU A 71 4.54 9.37 1.43
C LEU A 71 5.67 8.33 1.40
N PHE A 72 6.41 8.20 0.31
CA PHE A 72 7.44 7.15 0.21
C PHE A 72 8.48 7.21 1.33
N PRO A 73 9.05 8.36 1.71
CA PRO A 73 9.96 8.40 2.85
C PRO A 73 9.33 7.87 4.14
N SER A 74 8.11 8.27 4.44
CA SER A 74 7.37 7.83 5.63
C SER A 74 7.09 6.32 5.61
N LEU A 75 6.73 5.75 4.45
CA LEU A 75 6.54 4.31 4.29
C LEU A 75 7.83 3.53 4.57
N ARG A 76 8.95 4.01 4.05
CA ARG A 76 10.26 3.39 4.26
C ARG A 76 10.65 3.39 5.74
N GLU A 77 10.42 4.51 6.43
CA GLU A 77 10.73 4.67 7.86
C GLU A 77 9.77 3.89 8.76
N ALA A 78 8.51 3.74 8.36
CA ALA A 78 7.49 3.03 9.13
C ALA A 78 7.71 1.51 9.20
N LEU A 79 8.46 0.94 8.26
CA LEU A 79 8.83 -0.47 8.32
C LEU A 79 9.82 -0.73 9.45
N ALA A 80 9.55 -1.77 10.23
CA ALA A 80 10.51 -2.30 11.19
C ALA A 80 11.76 -2.85 10.45
N PRO A 81 12.90 -3.02 11.16
CA PRO A 81 14.04 -3.73 10.57
C PRO A 81 13.61 -5.09 10.02
N ALA A 82 14.06 -5.44 8.80
CA ALA A 82 13.66 -6.62 8.04
C ALA A 82 12.16 -6.64 7.63
N GLY A 83 11.41 -5.59 7.87
CA GLY A 83 10.02 -5.46 7.44
C GLY A 83 9.90 -5.39 5.92
N VAL A 84 8.75 -5.80 5.41
CA VAL A 84 8.46 -5.92 3.97
C VAL A 84 7.35 -4.97 3.57
N ILE A 85 7.52 -4.33 2.41
CA ILE A 85 6.43 -3.60 1.76
C ILE A 85 5.98 -4.35 0.51
N LEU A 86 4.67 -4.46 0.35
CA LEU A 86 4.01 -4.89 -0.88
C LEU A 86 3.28 -3.67 -1.44
N TYR A 87 3.65 -3.24 -2.63
CA TYR A 87 3.08 -2.05 -3.25
C TYR A 87 2.66 -2.34 -4.69
N GLU A 88 1.44 -1.98 -5.03
CA GLU A 88 0.92 -2.06 -6.39
C GLU A 88 0.12 -0.81 -6.71
N THR A 89 0.43 -0.14 -7.83
CA THR A 89 -0.44 0.89 -8.39
C THR A 89 -0.20 1.08 -9.89
N PHE A 90 -1.03 1.91 -10.50
CA PHE A 90 -1.03 2.12 -11.95
C PHE A 90 0.23 2.83 -12.44
N THR A 91 0.64 2.48 -13.67
CA THR A 91 1.68 3.17 -14.42
C THR A 91 1.07 4.05 -15.51
N VAL A 92 1.89 4.92 -16.11
CA VAL A 92 1.47 5.81 -17.22
C VAL A 92 0.91 5.03 -18.42
N ALA A 93 1.29 3.77 -18.59
CA ALA A 93 0.76 2.90 -19.65
C ALA A 93 -0.75 2.63 -19.50
N GLN A 94 -1.33 2.86 -18.32
CA GLN A 94 -2.77 2.71 -18.09
C GLN A 94 -3.61 3.63 -18.98
N ARG A 95 -3.08 4.76 -19.38
CA ARG A 95 -3.78 5.70 -20.28
C ARG A 95 -4.20 5.06 -21.61
N ALA A 96 -3.36 4.16 -22.15
CA ALA A 96 -3.65 3.47 -23.41
C ALA A 96 -4.85 2.52 -23.31
N LEU A 97 -5.24 2.10 -22.11
CA LEU A 97 -6.37 1.21 -21.89
C LEU A 97 -7.72 1.94 -21.82
N GLY A 98 -7.72 3.27 -21.80
CA GLY A 98 -8.94 4.08 -21.84
C GLY A 98 -9.80 3.99 -20.58
N ARG A 99 -9.25 3.49 -19.48
CA ARG A 99 -9.92 3.37 -18.17
C ARG A 99 -8.95 3.58 -17.04
N GLY A 100 -9.45 3.86 -15.84
CA GLY A 100 -8.65 4.15 -14.67
C GLY A 100 -8.13 5.59 -14.64
N PRO A 101 -7.15 5.87 -13.78
CA PRO A 101 -6.60 7.21 -13.62
C PRO A 101 -5.85 7.67 -14.88
N THR A 102 -5.86 8.97 -15.12
CA THR A 102 -5.18 9.62 -16.24
C THR A 102 -4.17 10.68 -15.81
N SER A 103 -4.32 11.21 -14.58
CA SER A 103 -3.43 12.24 -14.04
C SER A 103 -2.04 11.67 -13.73
N PRO A 104 -0.95 12.39 -14.05
CA PRO A 104 0.40 12.00 -13.65
C PRO A 104 0.56 11.79 -12.14
N ASP A 105 -0.24 12.47 -11.33
CA ASP A 105 -0.21 12.35 -9.87
C ASP A 105 -0.62 10.95 -9.38
N HIS A 106 -1.33 10.19 -10.21
CA HIS A 106 -1.82 8.85 -9.90
C HIS A 106 -1.16 7.75 -10.71
N LEU A 107 -0.15 8.09 -11.52
CA LEU A 107 0.50 7.17 -12.46
C LEU A 107 2.02 7.18 -12.25
N LEU A 108 2.57 5.99 -12.00
CA LEU A 108 4.02 5.81 -11.91
C LEU A 108 4.67 5.89 -13.30
N GLU A 109 5.84 6.51 -13.36
CA GLU A 109 6.73 6.40 -14.50
C GLU A 109 7.39 5.01 -14.56
N PRO A 110 7.87 4.56 -15.74
CA PRO A 110 8.61 3.31 -15.84
C PRO A 110 9.78 3.26 -14.85
N GLY A 111 9.88 2.17 -14.07
CA GLY A 111 10.94 1.98 -13.08
C GLY A 111 10.82 2.81 -11.80
N GLU A 112 9.87 3.73 -11.73
CA GLU A 112 9.75 4.65 -10.59
C GLU A 112 9.55 3.90 -9.27
N LEU A 113 8.67 2.91 -9.24
CA LEU A 113 8.36 2.18 -8.00
C LEU A 113 9.60 1.49 -7.44
N ARG A 114 10.39 0.87 -8.29
CA ARG A 114 11.65 0.25 -7.88
C ARG A 114 12.63 1.26 -7.31
N ASN A 115 12.77 2.42 -7.97
CA ASN A 115 13.68 3.48 -7.53
C ASN A 115 13.27 4.08 -6.18
N ARG A 116 11.98 4.10 -5.88
CA ARG A 116 11.47 4.59 -4.58
C ARG A 116 11.92 3.74 -3.40
N PHE A 117 12.29 2.49 -3.65
CA PHE A 117 12.79 1.56 -2.63
C PHE A 117 14.27 1.21 -2.85
N ASP A 118 15.03 2.13 -3.43
CA ASP A 118 16.48 2.01 -3.53
C ASP A 118 17.09 1.78 -2.14
N GLY A 119 18.09 0.87 -2.07
CA GLY A 119 18.70 0.45 -0.81
C GLY A 119 17.93 -0.66 -0.07
N PHE A 120 16.72 -1.01 -0.49
CA PHE A 120 15.99 -2.17 0.01
C PHE A 120 16.36 -3.41 -0.80
N GLU A 121 16.24 -4.59 -0.20
CA GLU A 121 16.31 -5.86 -0.93
C GLU A 121 15.03 -6.06 -1.73
N VAL A 122 15.12 -6.07 -3.06
CA VAL A 122 13.97 -6.31 -3.92
C VAL A 122 13.74 -7.81 -4.01
N LEU A 123 12.63 -8.28 -3.43
CA LEU A 123 12.24 -9.69 -3.44
C LEU A 123 11.48 -10.05 -4.71
N PHE A 124 10.72 -9.10 -5.24
CA PHE A 124 9.92 -9.24 -6.45
C PHE A 124 9.67 -7.86 -7.05
N TYR A 125 9.70 -7.77 -8.38
CA TYR A 125 9.32 -6.58 -9.12
C TYR A 125 8.81 -6.94 -10.51
N GLU A 126 7.70 -6.34 -10.91
CA GLU A 126 7.21 -6.42 -12.28
C GLU A 126 6.43 -5.16 -12.67
N GLU A 127 6.41 -4.90 -13.98
CA GLU A 127 5.47 -3.97 -14.60
C GLU A 127 4.67 -4.73 -15.66
N THR A 128 3.35 -4.62 -15.60
CA THR A 128 2.44 -5.28 -16.53
C THR A 128 1.67 -4.24 -17.34
N THR A 129 1.12 -4.65 -18.48
CA THR A 129 0.23 -3.83 -19.31
C THR A 129 -1.16 -4.41 -19.44
N GLU A 130 -1.36 -5.67 -18.99
CA GLU A 130 -2.62 -6.39 -19.06
C GLU A 130 -2.85 -7.18 -17.77
N PRO A 131 -4.08 -7.33 -17.30
CA PRO A 131 -5.32 -6.64 -17.70
C PRO A 131 -5.32 -5.15 -17.36
N ASP A 132 -4.49 -4.71 -16.41
CA ASP A 132 -4.21 -3.33 -16.06
C ASP A 132 -2.71 -3.07 -16.16
N ALA A 133 -2.36 -1.83 -16.48
CA ALA A 133 -0.96 -1.39 -16.49
C ALA A 133 -0.57 -0.97 -15.07
N VAL A 134 0.13 -1.85 -14.36
CA VAL A 134 0.55 -1.65 -12.97
C VAL A 134 2.02 -2.01 -12.78
N ALA A 135 2.63 -1.38 -11.78
CA ALA A 135 3.90 -1.82 -11.21
C ALA A 135 3.64 -2.47 -9.86
N ARG A 136 4.36 -3.56 -9.56
CA ARG A 136 4.30 -4.29 -8.30
C ARG A 136 5.69 -4.48 -7.74
N ILE A 137 5.84 -4.28 -6.47
CA ILE A 137 7.09 -4.55 -5.76
C ILE A 137 6.82 -5.25 -4.44
N ALA A 138 7.68 -6.20 -4.10
CA ALA A 138 7.91 -6.69 -2.76
C ALA A 138 9.35 -6.34 -2.40
N ALA A 139 9.55 -5.54 -1.37
CA ALA A 139 10.88 -5.08 -0.97
C ALA A 139 11.05 -5.17 0.55
N ARG A 140 12.22 -5.58 1.00
CA ARG A 140 12.57 -5.75 2.40
C ARG A 140 13.53 -4.67 2.86
N ARG A 141 13.21 -4.03 3.98
CA ARG A 141 14.11 -3.12 4.66
C ARG A 141 15.29 -3.89 5.27
N GLY A 142 16.47 -3.30 5.28
CA GLY A 142 17.63 -3.88 5.96
C GLY A 142 17.38 -4.15 7.44
N SER A 143 18.13 -5.08 8.02
CA SER A 143 17.97 -5.50 9.43
C SER A 143 18.62 -4.55 10.42
N ALA A 144 19.45 -3.65 9.94
CA ALA A 144 20.15 -2.67 10.78
C ALA A 144 19.50 -1.30 10.74
#